data_91ccf7cf2d46c0dd43b2c37271bf0c84
#
_entry.id   91ccf7cf2d46c0dd43b2c37271bf0c84
#
_cell.length_a   1.000
_cell.length_b   1.000
_cell.length_c   1.000
_cell.angle_alpha   90.00
_cell.angle_beta   90.00
_cell.angle_gamma   90.00
#
_symmetry.space_group_name_H-M   'P 1'
#
loop_
_entity.id
_entity.type
_entity.pdbx_description
1 polymer ?
#
loop_
_entity_poly.entity_id
_entity_poly.type
_entity_poly.pdbx_seq_one_letter_code
_entity_poly.pdbx_strand_id
1 'polypeptide(L)'
;MKANRNQKINRICHKLYSKYRKNVISLVTAAVLLVTSMPLADISGVVSKMVSTVTNAITAMAADTYTDITNDIKNGVFTIQNSDDFKKLLNADPAVYQKITVLFSNNQSQFKASDFTGIEKGLGNEEYPFMGTVKANEGSAINLPINFALFEYLSDSANLDTITFARPEEKNSAMLAENVIHGDVASANKWKIKADPVDDSGATIYKSFTSVIGNMKNGAKVDLDITLSNGVQVEVSGGDNAGLACGTMGENTSLAVSLSSNLLDISGKSNAGVFVGKMSTDATLNIDKCNTLTGVNISANNAGGLVGSAENAEINVGEGVTLTMTGSVTGSVTAGGLFGSYTYSKADSKEFDISK
;
A
#
# COMPACT_ATOMS: atom_id res chain seq x y z
N MET A 1 16.60 -36.56 -0.94
CA MET A 1 15.27 -36.37 -0.31
C MET A 1 15.26 -35.59 1.01
N LYS A 2 16.23 -35.73 1.92
CA LYS A 2 16.26 -34.98 3.21
C LYS A 2 16.42 -33.46 3.06
N ALA A 3 17.22 -32.96 2.11
CA ALA A 3 17.46 -31.52 1.94
C ALA A 3 16.21 -30.74 1.53
N ASN A 4 15.33 -31.32 0.72
CA ASN A 4 14.10 -30.67 0.25
C ASN A 4 13.04 -30.54 1.35
N ARG A 5 13.05 -31.46 2.31
CA ARG A 5 12.14 -31.45 3.47
C ARG A 5 12.51 -30.36 4.48
N ASN A 6 13.80 -30.15 4.71
CA ASN A 6 14.27 -29.12 5.62
C ASN A 6 14.06 -27.69 5.06
N GLN A 7 14.20 -27.51 3.74
CA GLN A 7 13.87 -26.21 3.10
C GLN A 7 12.38 -25.90 3.19
N LYS A 8 11.51 -26.91 3.03
CA LYS A 8 10.05 -26.73 3.16
C LYS A 8 9.64 -26.38 4.59
N ILE A 9 10.24 -27.03 5.58
CA ILE A 9 10.02 -26.74 7.01
C ILE A 9 10.51 -25.32 7.35
N ASN A 10 11.70 -24.92 6.91
CA ASN A 10 12.22 -23.57 7.15
C ASN A 10 11.33 -22.47 6.51
N ARG A 11 10.79 -22.70 5.32
CA ARG A 11 9.84 -21.76 4.69
C ARG A 11 8.55 -21.64 5.49
N ILE A 12 7.99 -22.75 5.96
CA ILE A 12 6.78 -22.76 6.80
C ILE A 12 7.06 -22.04 8.12
N CYS A 13 8.17 -22.33 8.79
CA CYS A 13 8.55 -21.65 10.03
C CYS A 13 8.77 -20.14 9.83
N HIS A 14 9.36 -19.72 8.72
CA HIS A 14 9.58 -18.30 8.42
C HIS A 14 8.25 -17.58 8.14
N LYS A 15 7.31 -18.21 7.42
CA LYS A 15 5.97 -17.68 7.19
C LYS A 15 5.17 -17.52 8.49
N LEU A 16 5.18 -18.55 9.33
CA LEU A 16 4.51 -18.52 10.63
C LEU A 16 5.13 -17.48 11.55
N TYR A 17 6.45 -17.29 11.51
CA TYR A 17 7.14 -16.30 12.29
C TYR A 17 6.77 -14.87 11.89
N SER A 18 6.64 -14.55 10.60
CA SER A 18 6.28 -13.20 10.15
C SER A 18 4.85 -12.83 10.53
N LYS A 19 3.90 -13.76 10.36
CA LYS A 19 2.47 -13.54 10.61
C LYS A 19 2.12 -13.53 12.12
N TYR A 20 2.80 -14.37 12.92
CA TYR A 20 2.47 -14.57 14.34
C TYR A 20 3.63 -14.24 15.29
N ARG A 21 4.52 -13.38 14.86
CA ARG A 21 5.77 -13.05 15.55
C ARG A 21 5.63 -12.89 17.07
N LYS A 22 4.63 -12.14 17.54
CA LYS A 22 4.43 -11.92 18.99
C LYS A 22 3.99 -13.19 19.72
N ASN A 23 3.04 -13.93 19.16
CA ASN A 23 2.46 -15.11 19.78
C ASN A 23 3.41 -16.32 19.70
N VAL A 24 4.10 -16.49 18.57
CA VAL A 24 5.13 -17.54 18.40
C VAL A 24 6.33 -17.30 19.29
N ILE A 25 6.80 -16.05 19.40
CA ILE A 25 7.89 -15.70 20.33
C ILE A 25 7.49 -16.02 21.76
N SER A 26 6.29 -15.65 22.20
CA SER A 26 5.79 -15.97 23.54
C SER A 26 5.71 -17.48 23.77
N LEU A 27 5.23 -18.25 22.81
CA LEU A 27 5.09 -19.70 22.90
C LEU A 27 6.46 -20.41 22.95
N VAL A 28 7.37 -20.00 22.07
CA VAL A 28 8.74 -20.53 22.01
C VAL A 28 9.52 -20.14 23.27
N THR A 29 9.38 -18.91 23.75
CA THR A 29 10.04 -18.44 24.99
C THR A 29 9.51 -19.21 26.19
N ALA A 30 8.20 -19.46 26.30
CA ALA A 30 7.63 -20.26 27.36
C ALA A 30 8.10 -21.73 27.30
N ALA A 31 8.21 -22.30 26.10
CA ALA A 31 8.72 -23.67 25.91
C ALA A 31 10.21 -23.78 26.29
N VAL A 32 11.04 -22.81 25.92
CA VAL A 32 12.47 -22.76 26.29
C VAL A 32 12.65 -22.60 27.80
N LEU A 33 11.89 -21.71 28.44
CA LEU A 33 11.92 -21.50 29.89
C LEU A 33 11.53 -22.77 30.66
N LEU A 34 10.53 -23.51 30.18
CA LEU A 34 10.11 -24.77 30.79
C LEU A 34 11.20 -25.85 30.68
N VAL A 35 11.85 -26.00 29.51
CA VAL A 35 12.91 -26.98 29.29
C VAL A 35 14.16 -26.66 30.14
N THR A 36 14.53 -25.40 30.29
CA THR A 36 15.71 -24.98 31.08
C THR A 36 15.51 -25.10 32.59
N SER A 37 14.26 -25.22 33.04
CA SER A 37 13.93 -25.36 34.47
C SER A 37 13.75 -26.80 34.96
N MET A 38 13.93 -27.81 34.10
CA MET A 38 13.71 -29.23 34.40
C MET A 38 15.02 -30.01 34.68
N PRO A 39 15.00 -31.04 35.55
CA PRO A 39 16.14 -31.94 35.75
C PRO A 39 16.45 -32.74 34.49
N LEU A 40 17.73 -32.96 34.20
CA LEU A 40 18.21 -33.55 32.94
C LEU A 40 17.67 -34.96 32.60
N ALA A 41 17.16 -35.69 33.61
CA ALA A 41 16.74 -37.09 33.42
C ALA A 41 15.42 -37.29 32.66
N ASP A 42 14.59 -36.22 32.48
CA ASP A 42 13.22 -36.35 31.91
C ASP A 42 12.99 -35.52 30.64
N ILE A 43 14.04 -34.97 30.06
CA ILE A 43 13.96 -33.97 28.98
C ILE A 43 13.37 -34.58 27.68
N SER A 44 13.66 -35.82 27.33
CA SER A 44 13.27 -36.37 26.00
C SER A 44 11.75 -36.50 25.80
N GLY A 45 11.04 -36.97 26.83
CA GLY A 45 9.57 -37.09 26.77
C GLY A 45 8.84 -35.75 26.81
N VAL A 46 9.37 -34.80 27.59
CA VAL A 46 8.81 -33.47 27.70
C VAL A 46 9.06 -32.66 26.42
N VAL A 47 10.27 -32.72 25.85
CA VAL A 47 10.59 -32.05 24.56
C VAL A 47 9.73 -32.63 23.44
N SER A 48 9.52 -33.92 23.36
CA SER A 48 8.64 -34.55 22.35
C SER A 48 7.20 -34.05 22.48
N LYS A 49 6.64 -34.00 23.69
CA LYS A 49 5.29 -33.47 23.94
C LYS A 49 5.20 -31.97 23.66
N MET A 50 6.21 -31.18 24.01
CA MET A 50 6.24 -29.75 23.71
C MET A 50 6.33 -29.50 22.22
N VAL A 51 7.18 -30.21 21.49
CA VAL A 51 7.28 -30.11 20.04
C VAL A 51 5.93 -30.46 19.40
N SER A 52 5.26 -31.52 19.84
CA SER A 52 3.94 -31.85 19.31
C SER A 52 2.87 -30.82 19.66
N THR A 53 2.88 -30.27 20.88
CA THR A 53 1.95 -29.22 21.32
C THR A 53 2.18 -27.92 20.56
N VAL A 54 3.44 -27.50 20.40
CA VAL A 54 3.81 -26.32 19.61
C VAL A 54 3.47 -26.54 18.14
N THR A 55 3.74 -27.71 17.58
CA THR A 55 3.39 -28.05 16.19
C THR A 55 1.86 -28.04 16.01
N ASN A 56 1.10 -28.62 16.93
CA ASN A 56 -0.35 -28.62 16.88
C ASN A 56 -0.94 -27.22 17.07
N ALA A 57 -0.39 -26.41 17.99
CA ALA A 57 -0.79 -25.03 18.16
C ALA A 57 -0.44 -24.17 16.92
N ILE A 58 0.74 -24.37 16.34
CA ILE A 58 1.15 -23.71 15.07
C ILE A 58 0.26 -24.19 13.92
N THR A 59 -0.09 -25.47 13.86
CA THR A 59 -1.02 -25.99 12.84
C THR A 59 -2.43 -25.48 13.06
N ALA A 60 -2.90 -25.40 14.30
CA ALA A 60 -4.21 -24.83 14.64
C ALA A 60 -4.27 -23.31 14.41
N MET A 61 -3.16 -22.58 14.62
CA MET A 61 -3.03 -21.15 14.32
C MET A 61 -2.78 -20.89 12.81
N ALA A 62 -2.19 -21.85 12.10
CA ALA A 62 -2.02 -21.79 10.65
C ALA A 62 -3.30 -22.17 9.88
N ALA A 63 -4.25 -22.81 10.55
CA ALA A 63 -5.63 -22.87 10.09
C ALA A 63 -6.35 -21.53 10.40
N ASP A 64 -5.78 -20.41 9.98
CA ASP A 64 -6.61 -19.28 9.57
C ASP A 64 -7.52 -19.85 8.51
N THR A 65 -8.76 -20.00 8.86
CA THR A 65 -9.80 -20.44 7.95
C THR A 65 -10.01 -19.35 6.95
N TYR A 66 -9.14 -19.31 5.93
CA TYR A 66 -9.45 -18.55 4.73
C TYR A 66 -10.83 -18.98 4.27
N THR A 67 -11.64 -18.01 3.92
CA THR A 67 -12.93 -18.31 3.30
C THR A 67 -12.67 -18.95 1.95
N ASP A 68 -13.21 -20.17 1.75
CA ASP A 68 -13.12 -20.84 0.45
C ASP A 68 -14.05 -20.15 -0.56
N ILE A 69 -13.46 -19.49 -1.55
CA ILE A 69 -14.16 -18.82 -2.64
C ILE A 69 -14.04 -19.55 -3.99
N THR A 70 -13.44 -20.75 -4.01
CA THR A 70 -13.15 -21.48 -5.25
C THR A 70 -14.42 -21.71 -6.06
N ASN A 71 -15.53 -22.03 -5.42
CA ASN A 71 -16.81 -22.22 -6.06
C ASN A 71 -17.51 -20.92 -6.49
N ASP A 72 -17.12 -19.78 -5.91
CA ASP A 72 -17.68 -18.47 -6.25
C ASP A 72 -16.96 -17.87 -7.48
N ILE A 73 -15.75 -18.37 -7.80
CA ILE A 73 -15.00 -17.95 -8.98
C ILE A 73 -15.52 -18.71 -10.20
N LYS A 74 -16.17 -17.99 -11.11
CA LYS A 74 -16.68 -18.53 -12.36
C LYS A 74 -15.91 -17.98 -13.56
N ASN A 75 -15.30 -18.88 -14.34
CA ASN A 75 -14.49 -18.49 -15.51
C ASN A 75 -13.38 -17.47 -15.18
N GLY A 76 -12.76 -17.61 -14.00
CA GLY A 76 -11.73 -16.67 -13.53
C GLY A 76 -12.27 -15.32 -13.06
N VAL A 77 -13.58 -15.20 -12.82
CA VAL A 77 -14.22 -13.98 -12.33
C VAL A 77 -14.87 -14.21 -10.98
N PHE A 78 -14.54 -13.37 -10.00
CA PHE A 78 -15.26 -13.25 -8.73
C PHE A 78 -16.11 -11.98 -8.78
N THR A 79 -17.43 -12.15 -8.60
CA THR A 79 -18.37 -11.03 -8.68
C THR A 79 -18.75 -10.54 -7.29
N ILE A 80 -18.54 -9.27 -7.05
CA ILE A 80 -18.93 -8.57 -5.81
C ILE A 80 -20.27 -7.90 -6.06
N GLN A 81 -21.31 -8.40 -5.41
CA GLN A 81 -22.68 -7.86 -5.48
C GLN A 81 -23.01 -7.02 -4.24
N ASN A 82 -22.37 -7.29 -3.11
CA ASN A 82 -22.62 -6.66 -1.83
C ASN A 82 -21.35 -6.68 -0.96
N SER A 83 -21.43 -6.08 0.22
CA SER A 83 -20.29 -6.02 1.16
C SER A 83 -19.85 -7.38 1.68
N ASP A 84 -20.75 -8.37 1.77
CA ASP A 84 -20.39 -9.71 2.25
C ASP A 84 -19.56 -10.48 1.22
N ASP A 85 -19.83 -10.30 -0.08
CA ASP A 85 -18.98 -10.87 -1.13
C ASP A 85 -17.59 -10.26 -1.08
N PHE A 86 -17.50 -8.93 -0.83
CA PHE A 86 -16.20 -8.29 -0.71
C PHE A 86 -15.45 -8.77 0.55
N LYS A 87 -16.13 -8.94 1.69
CA LYS A 87 -15.54 -9.53 2.90
C LYS A 87 -15.05 -10.96 2.67
N LYS A 88 -15.82 -11.77 1.93
CA LYS A 88 -15.37 -13.13 1.56
C LYS A 88 -14.05 -13.07 0.80
N LEU A 89 -13.93 -12.18 -0.19
CA LEU A 89 -12.70 -12.01 -0.97
C LEU A 89 -11.53 -11.54 -0.08
N LEU A 90 -11.75 -10.56 0.79
CA LEU A 90 -10.74 -10.05 1.73
C LEU A 90 -10.24 -11.12 2.70
N ASN A 91 -11.09 -12.07 3.06
CA ASN A 91 -10.76 -13.19 3.95
C ASN A 91 -10.35 -14.47 3.20
N ALA A 92 -10.28 -14.44 1.88
CA ALA A 92 -9.87 -15.60 1.09
C ALA A 92 -8.34 -15.76 1.01
N ASP A 93 -7.86 -16.96 0.66
CA ASP A 93 -6.45 -17.20 0.40
C ASP A 93 -5.97 -16.39 -0.83
N PRO A 94 -5.00 -15.49 -0.69
CA PRO A 94 -4.45 -14.74 -1.82
C PRO A 94 -3.98 -15.59 -2.99
N ALA A 95 -3.49 -16.81 -2.74
CA ALA A 95 -3.10 -17.74 -3.79
C ALA A 95 -4.25 -18.12 -4.74
N VAL A 96 -5.51 -18.07 -4.25
CA VAL A 96 -6.71 -18.42 -5.03
C VAL A 96 -7.13 -17.28 -5.94
N TYR A 97 -7.02 -16.04 -5.47
CA TYR A 97 -7.54 -14.88 -6.20
C TYR A 97 -6.46 -13.99 -6.85
N GLN A 98 -5.18 -14.33 -6.73
CA GLN A 98 -4.06 -13.53 -7.21
C GLN A 98 -4.21 -13.00 -8.64
N LYS A 99 -4.75 -13.82 -9.56
CA LYS A 99 -4.81 -13.55 -11.01
C LYS A 99 -6.23 -13.47 -11.57
N ILE A 100 -7.24 -13.44 -10.72
CA ILE A 100 -8.63 -13.40 -11.19
C ILE A 100 -9.08 -12.00 -11.59
N THR A 101 -10.21 -11.92 -12.24
CA THR A 101 -10.96 -10.68 -12.39
C THR A 101 -11.90 -10.51 -11.20
N VAL A 102 -11.79 -9.41 -10.49
CA VAL A 102 -12.74 -8.96 -9.48
C VAL A 102 -13.71 -7.99 -10.16
N LEU A 103 -14.95 -8.42 -10.28
CA LEU A 103 -16.02 -7.66 -10.96
C LEU A 103 -16.97 -7.06 -9.94
N PHE A 104 -16.98 -5.74 -9.82
CA PHE A 104 -17.97 -5.03 -9.03
C PHE A 104 -19.26 -4.85 -9.84
N SER A 105 -20.38 -5.38 -9.33
CA SER A 105 -21.69 -5.24 -9.95
C SER A 105 -22.36 -3.88 -9.61
N ASN A 106 -23.45 -3.53 -10.28
CA ASN A 106 -24.02 -2.18 -10.31
C ASN A 106 -24.50 -1.55 -9.00
N ASN A 107 -24.45 -2.22 -7.86
CA ASN A 107 -25.12 -1.76 -6.64
C ASN A 107 -24.17 -1.34 -5.50
N GLN A 108 -23.03 -0.75 -5.81
CA GLN A 108 -22.04 -0.37 -4.79
C GLN A 108 -22.40 0.88 -3.98
N SER A 109 -23.43 1.64 -4.39
CA SER A 109 -23.99 2.71 -3.57
C SER A 109 -24.56 2.21 -2.21
N GLN A 110 -24.53 0.90 -1.98
CA GLN A 110 -24.97 0.26 -0.73
C GLN A 110 -23.82 -0.06 0.23
N PHE A 111 -22.55 0.11 -0.17
CA PHE A 111 -21.44 -0.12 0.74
C PHE A 111 -21.38 1.00 1.79
N LYS A 112 -21.34 0.60 3.06
CA LYS A 112 -21.17 1.50 4.20
C LYS A 112 -19.83 1.23 4.86
N ALA A 113 -19.22 2.26 5.41
CA ALA A 113 -17.98 2.10 6.17
C ALA A 113 -18.12 1.10 7.32
N SER A 114 -19.30 1.09 7.98
CA SER A 114 -19.61 0.14 9.03
C SER A 114 -19.57 -1.33 8.61
N ASP A 115 -19.74 -1.61 7.31
CA ASP A 115 -19.67 -2.98 6.79
C ASP A 115 -18.26 -3.56 6.90
N PHE A 116 -17.23 -2.71 6.94
CA PHE A 116 -15.83 -3.08 6.95
C PHE A 116 -15.16 -2.91 8.33
N THR A 117 -15.95 -2.71 9.37
CA THR A 117 -15.43 -2.60 10.74
C THR A 117 -14.64 -3.85 11.12
N GLY A 118 -13.43 -3.67 11.64
CA GLY A 118 -12.52 -4.75 12.03
C GLY A 118 -11.69 -5.35 10.91
N ILE A 119 -11.88 -4.91 9.65
CA ILE A 119 -10.99 -5.25 8.54
C ILE A 119 -9.84 -4.24 8.52
N GLU A 120 -8.62 -4.75 8.60
CA GLU A 120 -7.40 -3.92 8.67
C GLU A 120 -6.47 -4.13 7.47
N LYS A 121 -6.72 -5.16 6.65
CA LYS A 121 -5.85 -5.53 5.54
C LYS A 121 -6.62 -5.66 4.24
N GLY A 122 -5.98 -5.18 3.17
CA GLY A 122 -6.46 -5.32 1.81
C GLY A 122 -6.07 -6.64 1.16
N LEU A 123 -6.30 -6.71 -0.14
CA LEU A 123 -6.05 -7.88 -0.98
C LEU A 123 -4.55 -8.10 -1.20
N GLY A 124 -4.17 -9.36 -1.39
CA GLY A 124 -2.80 -9.79 -1.67
C GLY A 124 -1.92 -9.89 -0.43
N ASN A 125 -0.79 -10.53 -0.58
CA ASN A 125 0.31 -10.57 0.38
C ASN A 125 1.64 -10.61 -0.38
N GLU A 126 2.77 -10.54 0.31
CA GLU A 126 4.09 -10.48 -0.32
C GLU A 126 4.40 -11.68 -1.24
N GLU A 127 3.87 -12.86 -0.92
CA GLU A 127 4.07 -14.07 -1.72
C GLU A 127 3.10 -14.17 -2.88
N TYR A 128 1.86 -13.68 -2.68
CA TYR A 128 0.77 -13.69 -3.66
C TYR A 128 0.17 -12.27 -3.78
N PRO A 129 0.91 -11.33 -4.39
CA PRO A 129 0.39 -9.99 -4.64
C PRO A 129 -0.77 -10.09 -5.63
N PHE A 130 -1.72 -9.18 -5.51
CA PHE A 130 -2.79 -9.13 -6.50
C PHE A 130 -2.24 -8.62 -7.83
N MET A 131 -2.38 -9.41 -8.89
CA MET A 131 -1.94 -9.10 -10.26
C MET A 131 -3.06 -9.31 -11.30
N GLY A 132 -4.29 -9.47 -10.82
CA GLY A 132 -5.47 -9.65 -11.63
C GLY A 132 -6.06 -8.35 -12.17
N THR A 133 -7.33 -8.39 -12.48
CA THR A 133 -8.09 -7.24 -12.96
C THR A 133 -9.15 -6.85 -11.94
N VAL A 134 -9.28 -5.56 -11.64
CA VAL A 134 -10.44 -5.00 -10.91
C VAL A 134 -11.23 -4.15 -11.88
N LYS A 135 -12.51 -4.45 -12.05
CA LYS A 135 -13.37 -3.70 -12.94
C LYS A 135 -14.80 -3.55 -12.41
N ALA A 136 -15.48 -2.51 -12.86
CA ALA A 136 -16.91 -2.34 -12.70
C ALA A 136 -17.67 -2.93 -13.91
N ASN A 137 -18.95 -3.23 -13.73
CA ASN A 137 -19.86 -3.42 -14.87
C ASN A 137 -19.95 -2.12 -15.69
N GLU A 138 -20.24 -2.28 -16.97
CA GLU A 138 -20.40 -1.14 -17.89
C GLU A 138 -21.39 -0.11 -17.35
N GLY A 139 -20.96 1.15 -17.34
CA GLY A 139 -21.74 2.28 -16.81
C GLY A 139 -21.74 2.43 -15.28
N SER A 140 -20.99 1.58 -14.55
CA SER A 140 -20.88 1.64 -13.10
C SER A 140 -19.53 2.20 -12.66
N ALA A 141 -19.46 2.71 -11.42
CA ALA A 141 -18.23 3.16 -10.78
C ALA A 141 -17.91 2.26 -9.57
N ILE A 142 -16.65 2.11 -9.24
CA ILE A 142 -16.22 1.43 -8.01
C ILE A 142 -16.09 2.50 -6.92
N ASN A 143 -16.99 2.47 -5.93
CA ASN A 143 -16.98 3.38 -4.79
C ASN A 143 -16.73 2.59 -3.51
N LEU A 144 -15.63 2.87 -2.82
CA LEU A 144 -15.18 2.11 -1.66
C LEU A 144 -15.06 3.00 -0.42
N PRO A 145 -16.02 2.92 0.53
CA PRO A 145 -15.92 3.61 1.82
C PRO A 145 -15.09 2.79 2.81
N ILE A 146 -13.81 2.59 2.52
CA ILE A 146 -12.91 1.76 3.33
C ILE A 146 -11.84 2.58 4.04
N ASN A 147 -11.45 2.16 5.24
CA ASN A 147 -10.44 2.81 6.08
C ASN A 147 -9.09 2.06 6.10
N PHE A 148 -8.87 1.18 5.14
CA PHE A 148 -7.64 0.42 4.95
C PHE A 148 -7.23 0.49 3.47
N ALA A 149 -6.00 0.17 3.13
CA ALA A 149 -5.58 0.07 1.73
C ALA A 149 -6.33 -1.07 1.04
N LEU A 150 -6.86 -0.82 -0.17
CA LEU A 150 -7.56 -1.87 -0.94
C LEU A 150 -6.66 -3.09 -1.16
N PHE A 151 -5.37 -2.86 -1.34
CA PHE A 151 -4.38 -3.91 -1.50
C PHE A 151 -3.30 -3.82 -0.41
N GLU A 152 -3.04 -4.91 0.27
CA GLU A 152 -1.83 -5.04 1.10
C GLU A 152 -0.59 -5.14 0.20
N TYR A 153 -0.70 -5.96 -0.88
CA TYR A 153 0.31 -6.07 -1.94
C TYR A 153 -0.36 -6.13 -3.31
N LEU A 154 0.02 -5.17 -4.16
CA LEU A 154 -0.44 -5.03 -5.53
C LEU A 154 0.75 -5.16 -6.47
N SER A 155 0.60 -5.91 -7.56
CA SER A 155 1.60 -5.92 -8.63
C SER A 155 1.36 -4.77 -9.60
N ASP A 156 2.43 -4.17 -10.11
CA ASP A 156 2.36 -3.17 -11.18
C ASP A 156 1.82 -3.75 -12.51
N SER A 157 1.69 -5.08 -12.61
CA SER A 157 1.02 -5.77 -13.73
C SER A 157 -0.51 -5.79 -13.63
N ALA A 158 -1.09 -5.42 -12.48
CA ALA A 158 -2.53 -5.44 -12.27
C ALA A 158 -3.27 -4.41 -13.14
N ASN A 159 -4.47 -4.77 -13.55
CA ASN A 159 -5.37 -3.92 -14.33
C ASN A 159 -6.47 -3.36 -13.44
N LEU A 160 -6.53 -2.05 -13.30
CA LEU A 160 -7.51 -1.41 -12.43
C LEU A 160 -8.39 -0.43 -13.23
N ASP A 161 -9.70 -0.58 -13.14
CA ASP A 161 -10.64 0.46 -13.54
C ASP A 161 -10.56 1.65 -12.57
N THR A 162 -11.28 2.72 -12.90
CA THR A 162 -11.37 3.88 -12.00
C THR A 162 -11.97 3.48 -10.66
N ILE A 163 -11.23 3.72 -9.58
CA ILE A 163 -11.67 3.45 -8.20
C ILE A 163 -11.84 4.79 -7.48
N THR A 164 -13.01 4.98 -6.89
CA THR A 164 -13.32 6.12 -6.02
C THR A 164 -13.28 5.67 -4.58
N PHE A 165 -12.52 6.38 -3.76
CA PHE A 165 -12.43 6.13 -2.33
C PHE A 165 -13.18 7.21 -1.56
N ALA A 166 -14.01 6.78 -0.61
CA ALA A 166 -14.53 7.61 0.46
C ALA A 166 -13.91 7.12 1.76
N ARG A 167 -13.25 7.99 2.53
CA ARG A 167 -12.55 7.60 3.75
C ARG A 167 -13.18 8.27 4.95
N PRO A 168 -14.09 7.57 5.66
CA PRO A 168 -14.86 8.13 6.77
C PRO A 168 -14.07 8.28 8.07
N GLU A 169 -12.96 7.55 8.24
CA GLU A 169 -12.15 7.58 9.47
C GLU A 169 -10.67 7.82 9.15
N GLU A 170 -9.99 8.50 10.05
CA GLU A 170 -8.55 8.70 10.00
C GLU A 170 -7.80 7.38 10.25
N LYS A 171 -6.90 7.01 9.35
CA LYS A 171 -6.05 5.81 9.47
C LYS A 171 -4.68 6.04 8.87
N ASN A 172 -3.66 5.53 9.57
CA ASN A 172 -2.28 5.49 9.09
C ASN A 172 -2.09 4.35 8.06
N SER A 173 -2.80 4.40 6.95
CA SER A 173 -2.70 3.44 5.86
C SER A 173 -2.73 4.14 4.52
N ALA A 174 -2.17 3.50 3.48
CA ALA A 174 -2.33 3.97 2.12
C ALA A 174 -3.81 3.88 1.66
N MET A 175 -4.14 4.54 0.58
CA MET A 175 -5.48 4.53 0.01
C MET A 175 -5.68 3.32 -0.90
N LEU A 176 -4.81 3.17 -1.91
CA LEU A 176 -4.90 2.10 -2.90
C LEU A 176 -4.11 0.86 -2.47
N ALA A 177 -2.82 1.00 -2.20
CA ALA A 177 -1.96 -0.13 -1.88
C ALA A 177 -0.90 0.24 -0.83
N GLU A 178 -0.70 -0.62 0.18
CA GLU A 178 0.41 -0.47 1.11
C GLU A 178 1.75 -0.74 0.42
N ASN A 179 1.77 -1.73 -0.46
CA ASN A 179 2.97 -2.09 -1.21
C ASN A 179 2.63 -2.36 -2.68
N VAL A 180 3.39 -1.74 -3.59
CA VAL A 180 3.39 -2.09 -5.01
C VAL A 180 4.70 -2.77 -5.34
N ILE A 181 4.62 -3.95 -5.95
CA ILE A 181 5.78 -4.73 -6.35
C ILE A 181 5.85 -4.87 -7.87
N HIS A 182 7.05 -5.13 -8.38
CA HIS A 182 7.26 -5.39 -9.79
C HIS A 182 6.70 -6.77 -10.17
N GLY A 183 5.89 -6.82 -11.24
CA GLY A 183 5.44 -8.04 -11.89
C GLY A 183 6.30 -8.41 -13.08
N ASP A 184 5.99 -9.53 -13.74
CA ASP A 184 6.73 -9.98 -14.93
C ASP A 184 6.69 -8.94 -16.07
N VAL A 185 5.56 -8.26 -16.21
CA VAL A 185 5.35 -7.17 -17.17
C VAL A 185 4.47 -6.12 -16.51
N ALA A 186 4.96 -4.87 -16.41
CA ALA A 186 4.16 -3.77 -15.89
C ALA A 186 2.92 -3.52 -16.77
N SER A 187 1.80 -3.17 -16.13
CA SER A 187 0.57 -2.84 -16.85
C SER A 187 0.80 -1.60 -17.73
N ALA A 188 0.29 -1.65 -18.95
CA ALA A 188 0.22 -0.46 -19.81
C ALA A 188 -0.94 0.47 -19.42
N ASN A 189 -1.80 0.06 -18.49
CA ASN A 189 -2.97 0.82 -18.11
C ASN A 189 -2.65 1.81 -16.98
N LYS A 190 -3.09 3.03 -17.19
CA LYS A 190 -3.06 4.08 -16.17
C LYS A 190 -4.09 3.76 -15.09
N TRP A 191 -3.66 3.66 -13.84
CA TRP A 191 -4.56 3.52 -12.70
C TRP A 191 -5.22 4.84 -12.37
N LYS A 192 -6.53 4.88 -12.35
CA LYS A 192 -7.31 6.09 -12.11
C LYS A 192 -7.93 6.04 -10.72
N ILE A 193 -7.46 6.92 -9.86
CA ILE A 193 -7.88 7.00 -8.47
C ILE A 193 -8.60 8.33 -8.25
N LYS A 194 -9.80 8.25 -7.69
CA LYS A 194 -10.57 9.40 -7.24
C LYS A 194 -10.73 9.36 -5.73
N ALA A 195 -10.56 10.49 -5.08
CA ALA A 195 -10.99 10.66 -3.71
C ALA A 195 -12.24 11.53 -3.73
N ASP A 196 -13.36 10.92 -3.36
CA ASP A 196 -14.63 11.62 -3.20
C ASP A 196 -15.02 11.60 -1.71
N PRO A 197 -15.08 12.75 -1.08
CA PRO A 197 -15.22 12.85 0.36
C PRO A 197 -16.68 12.83 0.85
N VAL A 198 -17.62 12.34 0.08
CA VAL A 198 -19.04 12.34 0.46
C VAL A 198 -19.36 11.09 1.26
N ASP A 199 -19.85 11.27 2.48
CA ASP A 199 -20.40 10.19 3.30
C ASP A 199 -21.85 9.84 2.94
N ASP A 200 -22.42 8.84 3.60
CA ASP A 200 -23.82 8.40 3.45
C ASP A 200 -24.85 9.52 3.73
N SER A 201 -24.45 10.61 4.38
CA SER A 201 -25.31 11.76 4.70
C SER A 201 -25.18 12.91 3.68
N GLY A 202 -24.27 12.78 2.71
CA GLY A 202 -23.93 13.85 1.77
C GLY A 202 -23.00 14.91 2.36
N ALA A 203 -22.48 14.69 3.58
CA ALA A 203 -21.50 15.57 4.19
C ALA A 203 -20.10 15.31 3.62
N THR A 204 -19.36 16.38 3.39
CA THR A 204 -17.96 16.29 2.96
C THR A 204 -17.11 15.83 4.15
N ILE A 205 -16.81 14.54 4.21
CA ILE A 205 -15.87 13.98 5.19
C ILE A 205 -14.63 13.49 4.44
N TYR A 206 -13.53 14.18 4.69
CA TYR A 206 -12.24 13.71 4.22
C TYR A 206 -11.33 13.48 5.43
N LYS A 207 -10.96 12.23 5.65
CA LYS A 207 -10.04 11.85 6.72
C LYS A 207 -8.67 11.52 6.15
N SER A 208 -7.64 11.77 6.93
CA SER A 208 -6.26 11.63 6.49
C SER A 208 -5.88 10.20 6.11
N PHE A 209 -4.97 10.08 5.17
CA PHE A 209 -4.32 8.85 4.75
C PHE A 209 -2.83 9.12 4.53
N THR A 210 -1.99 8.09 4.47
CA THR A 210 -0.54 8.28 4.35
C THR A 210 -0.09 8.61 2.92
N SER A 211 -0.78 8.07 1.92
CA SER A 211 -0.48 8.22 0.48
C SER A 211 -1.51 7.44 -0.34
N VAL A 212 -1.54 7.61 -1.65
CA VAL A 212 -2.28 6.67 -2.53
C VAL A 212 -1.56 5.31 -2.55
N ILE A 213 -0.24 5.32 -2.70
CA ILE A 213 0.61 4.12 -2.61
C ILE A 213 1.57 4.32 -1.44
N GLY A 214 1.57 3.41 -0.46
CA GLY A 214 2.48 3.47 0.68
C GLY A 214 3.94 3.29 0.26
N ASN A 215 4.25 2.18 -0.37
CA ASN A 215 5.61 1.85 -0.80
C ASN A 215 5.62 1.23 -2.20
N MET A 216 6.45 1.74 -3.07
CA MET A 216 6.84 1.06 -4.32
C MET A 216 8.13 0.28 -4.07
N LYS A 217 8.07 -1.03 -4.28
CA LYS A 217 9.24 -1.91 -4.14
C LYS A 217 10.11 -1.88 -5.40
N ASN A 218 11.36 -2.28 -5.24
CA ASN A 218 12.37 -2.22 -6.28
C ASN A 218 11.87 -2.71 -7.64
N GLY A 219 12.07 -1.90 -8.67
CA GLY A 219 11.71 -2.20 -10.05
C GLY A 219 10.25 -1.93 -10.44
N ALA A 220 9.35 -1.64 -9.50
CA ALA A 220 7.94 -1.38 -9.79
C ALA A 220 7.75 -0.13 -10.68
N LYS A 221 6.81 -0.22 -11.64
CA LYS A 221 6.50 0.86 -12.60
C LYS A 221 4.99 1.11 -12.61
N VAL A 222 4.59 2.33 -12.26
CA VAL A 222 3.19 2.71 -12.15
C VAL A 222 2.91 3.98 -12.94
N ASP A 223 1.79 3.99 -13.65
CA ASP A 223 1.19 5.21 -14.23
C ASP A 223 -0.13 5.49 -13.48
N LEU A 224 -0.19 6.65 -12.80
CA LEU A 224 -1.22 6.98 -11.83
C LEU A 224 -1.90 8.31 -12.18
N ASP A 225 -3.23 8.30 -12.26
CA ASP A 225 -4.06 9.49 -12.45
C ASP A 225 -4.89 9.71 -11.16
N ILE A 226 -4.57 10.77 -10.44
CA ILE A 226 -5.21 11.12 -9.18
C ILE A 226 -6.12 12.32 -9.40
N THR A 227 -7.41 12.14 -9.14
CA THR A 227 -8.40 13.21 -9.14
C THR A 227 -8.98 13.36 -7.75
N LEU A 228 -8.79 14.53 -7.16
CA LEU A 228 -9.39 14.90 -5.87
C LEU A 228 -10.53 15.86 -6.12
N SER A 229 -11.60 15.74 -5.34
CA SER A 229 -12.77 16.62 -5.49
C SER A 229 -12.42 18.08 -5.25
N ASN A 230 -12.93 18.95 -6.09
CA ASN A 230 -12.66 20.39 -6.02
C ASN A 230 -13.23 21.01 -4.73
N GLY A 231 -12.46 21.92 -4.12
CA GLY A 231 -12.89 22.68 -2.93
C GLY A 231 -12.80 21.93 -1.62
N VAL A 232 -12.28 20.70 -1.63
CA VAL A 232 -12.04 19.89 -0.44
C VAL A 232 -10.56 19.90 -0.11
N GLN A 233 -10.24 20.19 1.15
CA GLN A 233 -8.90 20.06 1.66
C GLN A 233 -8.61 18.57 1.92
N VAL A 234 -7.56 18.09 1.28
CA VAL A 234 -7.09 16.70 1.41
C VAL A 234 -5.92 16.67 2.36
N GLU A 235 -6.03 15.88 3.41
CA GLU A 235 -4.97 15.67 4.38
C GLU A 235 -4.26 14.35 4.13
N VAL A 236 -2.95 14.45 3.89
CA VAL A 236 -2.04 13.30 3.75
C VAL A 236 -1.13 13.30 4.97
N SER A 237 -1.33 12.35 5.88
CA SER A 237 -0.62 12.38 7.17
C SER A 237 -0.44 10.98 7.79
N GLY A 238 0.34 10.91 8.85
CA GLY A 238 0.46 9.73 9.71
C GLY A 238 1.57 8.74 9.36
N GLY A 239 2.32 8.96 8.27
CA GLY A 239 3.46 8.12 7.89
C GLY A 239 4.82 8.74 8.24
N ASP A 240 5.88 7.94 8.22
CA ASP A 240 7.25 8.46 8.26
C ASP A 240 7.55 9.30 7.00
N ASN A 241 7.05 8.84 5.85
CA ASN A 241 7.19 9.50 4.55
C ASN A 241 5.79 9.78 3.99
N ALA A 242 5.45 11.03 3.82
CA ALA A 242 4.15 11.48 3.32
C ALA A 242 4.28 12.08 1.92
N GLY A 243 3.52 11.55 0.98
CA GLY A 243 3.37 12.09 -0.37
C GLY A 243 2.05 11.65 -0.95
N LEU A 244 1.33 12.54 -1.63
CA LEU A 244 0.00 12.23 -2.13
C LEU A 244 0.02 10.98 -3.02
N ALA A 245 0.94 10.90 -3.98
CA ALA A 245 1.02 9.77 -4.89
C ALA A 245 1.69 8.56 -4.23
N CYS A 246 2.83 8.76 -3.57
CA CYS A 246 3.59 7.68 -2.97
C CYS A 246 4.33 8.12 -1.71
N GLY A 247 4.27 7.31 -0.65
CA GLY A 247 5.05 7.53 0.56
C GLY A 247 6.54 7.29 0.31
N THR A 248 6.89 6.12 -0.22
CA THR A 248 8.29 5.74 -0.48
C THR A 248 8.44 5.05 -1.84
N MET A 249 9.30 5.57 -2.68
CA MET A 249 9.77 4.93 -3.90
C MET A 249 11.10 4.21 -3.63
N GLY A 250 11.11 2.88 -3.81
CA GLY A 250 12.31 2.04 -3.72
C GLY A 250 13.25 2.24 -4.91
N GLU A 251 14.36 1.48 -4.91
CA GLU A 251 15.35 1.55 -5.97
C GLU A 251 14.81 1.11 -7.33
N ASN A 252 15.25 1.78 -8.40
CA ASN A 252 14.88 1.49 -9.79
C ASN A 252 13.36 1.53 -10.05
N THR A 253 12.59 2.24 -9.23
CA THR A 253 11.14 2.40 -9.44
C THR A 253 10.84 3.57 -10.38
N SER A 254 9.71 3.49 -11.09
CA SER A 254 9.22 4.58 -11.92
C SER A 254 7.76 4.86 -11.63
N LEU A 255 7.43 6.12 -11.31
CA LEU A 255 6.09 6.59 -11.10
C LEU A 255 5.78 7.72 -12.09
N ALA A 256 4.88 7.48 -13.02
CA ALA A 256 4.27 8.54 -13.80
C ALA A 256 2.98 9.00 -13.10
N VAL A 257 2.79 10.32 -12.93
CA VAL A 257 1.66 10.85 -12.20
C VAL A 257 0.97 12.01 -12.91
N SER A 258 -0.35 11.93 -12.99
CA SER A 258 -1.24 13.04 -13.33
C SER A 258 -2.04 13.42 -12.09
N LEU A 259 -2.05 14.70 -11.73
CA LEU A 259 -2.72 15.20 -10.54
C LEU A 259 -3.70 16.32 -10.86
N SER A 260 -4.94 16.13 -10.42
CA SER A 260 -5.97 17.17 -10.40
C SER A 260 -6.43 17.40 -8.95
N SER A 261 -5.96 18.47 -8.32
CA SER A 261 -6.29 18.84 -6.94
C SER A 261 -6.06 20.32 -6.73
N ASN A 262 -6.68 20.91 -5.69
CA ASN A 262 -6.53 22.32 -5.36
C ASN A 262 -5.99 22.59 -3.95
N LEU A 263 -6.40 21.81 -2.94
CA LEU A 263 -6.06 22.06 -1.54
C LEU A 263 -5.43 20.81 -0.92
N LEU A 264 -4.19 20.93 -0.44
CA LEU A 264 -3.45 19.79 0.12
C LEU A 264 -2.77 20.20 1.43
N ASP A 265 -3.00 19.41 2.47
CA ASP A 265 -2.19 19.40 3.69
C ASP A 265 -1.40 18.10 3.76
N ILE A 266 -0.08 18.19 3.75
CA ILE A 266 0.79 17.02 3.75
C ILE A 266 1.73 17.09 4.94
N SER A 267 1.63 16.12 5.83
CA SER A 267 2.48 16.05 7.01
C SER A 267 3.13 14.69 7.16
N GLY A 268 4.44 14.65 7.10
CA GLY A 268 5.25 13.46 7.35
C GLY A 268 6.09 13.61 8.62
N LYS A 269 6.42 12.52 9.26
CA LYS A 269 7.34 12.56 10.40
C LYS A 269 8.76 12.88 9.93
N SER A 270 9.26 12.13 8.97
CA SER A 270 10.63 12.27 8.45
C SER A 270 10.67 13.07 7.16
N ASN A 271 9.84 12.74 6.19
CA ASN A 271 9.87 13.35 4.86
C ASN A 271 8.45 13.65 4.36
N ALA A 272 8.26 14.81 3.75
CA ALA A 272 7.00 15.17 3.11
C ALA A 272 7.20 15.94 1.80
N GLY A 273 6.42 15.59 0.77
CA GLY A 273 6.35 16.27 -0.52
C GLY A 273 5.00 16.07 -1.19
N VAL A 274 4.62 16.94 -2.13
CA VAL A 274 3.32 16.83 -2.81
C VAL A 274 3.15 15.47 -3.46
N PHE A 275 4.13 15.02 -4.21
CA PHE A 275 4.03 13.76 -4.93
C PHE A 275 4.58 12.59 -4.15
N VAL A 276 5.80 12.73 -3.59
CA VAL A 276 6.52 11.62 -2.95
C VAL A 276 7.16 12.07 -1.64
N GLY A 277 7.01 11.27 -0.59
CA GLY A 277 7.69 11.51 0.68
C GLY A 277 9.20 11.23 0.58
N LYS A 278 9.58 10.06 0.05
CA LYS A 278 10.99 9.65 -0.09
C LYS A 278 11.22 8.90 -1.41
N MET A 279 12.31 9.25 -2.12
CA MET A 279 12.81 8.54 -3.31
C MET A 279 14.19 7.96 -3.04
N SER A 280 14.38 6.69 -3.40
CA SER A 280 15.66 5.98 -3.31
C SER A 280 16.44 6.06 -4.63
N THR A 281 17.63 5.50 -4.64
CA THR A 281 18.54 5.50 -5.80
C THR A 281 17.88 4.95 -7.06
N ASP A 282 18.12 5.64 -8.19
CA ASP A 282 17.59 5.33 -9.51
C ASP A 282 16.05 5.30 -9.61
N ALA A 283 15.35 5.89 -8.60
CA ALA A 283 13.93 6.11 -8.69
C ALA A 283 13.62 7.31 -9.60
N THR A 284 12.59 7.19 -10.42
CA THR A 284 12.18 8.24 -11.38
C THR A 284 10.72 8.63 -11.13
N LEU A 285 10.49 9.93 -10.91
CA LEU A 285 9.16 10.54 -10.84
C LEU A 285 8.91 11.31 -12.14
N ASN A 286 7.89 10.92 -12.90
CA ASN A 286 7.45 11.63 -14.10
C ASN A 286 6.13 12.35 -13.78
N ILE A 287 6.11 13.67 -13.89
CA ILE A 287 4.91 14.49 -13.68
C ILE A 287 4.31 14.80 -15.05
N ASP A 288 3.35 13.99 -15.48
CA ASP A 288 2.74 14.09 -16.82
C ASP A 288 1.74 15.25 -16.89
N LYS A 289 1.03 15.50 -15.80
CA LYS A 289 0.05 16.59 -15.68
C LYS A 289 -0.11 17.02 -14.24
N CYS A 290 -0.18 18.31 -14.01
CA CYS A 290 -0.53 18.87 -12.72
C CYS A 290 -1.30 20.18 -12.92
N ASN A 291 -2.42 20.32 -12.22
CA ASN A 291 -3.12 21.60 -12.16
C ASN A 291 -2.38 22.56 -11.21
N THR A 292 -2.70 23.84 -11.27
CA THR A 292 -2.25 24.80 -10.26
C THR A 292 -2.71 24.34 -8.87
N LEU A 293 -1.77 24.15 -7.97
CA LEU A 293 -2.01 23.76 -6.58
C LEU A 293 -2.06 25.02 -5.72
N THR A 294 -3.19 25.27 -5.07
CA THR A 294 -3.38 26.44 -4.21
C THR A 294 -3.61 26.00 -2.76
N GLY A 295 -3.04 26.77 -1.81
CA GLY A 295 -3.22 26.47 -0.39
C GLY A 295 -2.56 25.16 0.06
N VAL A 296 -1.42 24.79 -0.53
CA VAL A 296 -0.67 23.60 -0.17
C VAL A 296 0.16 23.88 1.07
N ASN A 297 -0.01 23.06 2.11
CA ASN A 297 0.83 23.11 3.30
C ASN A 297 1.59 21.78 3.45
N ILE A 298 2.90 21.87 3.56
CA ILE A 298 3.77 20.71 3.70
C ILE A 298 4.61 20.86 4.97
N SER A 299 4.62 19.84 5.81
CA SER A 299 5.39 19.82 7.04
C SER A 299 6.05 18.46 7.32
N ALA A 300 7.35 18.47 7.66
CA ALA A 300 8.10 17.27 8.04
C ALA A 300 9.46 17.67 8.64
N ASN A 301 10.32 16.69 8.99
CA ASN A 301 11.74 16.97 9.21
C ASN A 301 12.38 17.50 7.90
N ASN A 302 12.20 16.78 6.79
CA ASN A 302 12.61 17.23 5.47
C ASN A 302 11.35 17.48 4.63
N ALA A 303 11.02 18.73 4.37
CA ALA A 303 9.85 19.15 3.62
C ALA A 303 10.25 19.72 2.25
N GLY A 304 9.72 19.14 1.18
CA GLY A 304 9.96 19.60 -0.18
C GLY A 304 8.66 19.89 -0.94
N GLY A 305 8.66 20.87 -1.83
CA GLY A 305 7.48 21.20 -2.63
C GLY A 305 6.99 20.03 -3.49
N LEU A 306 7.88 19.23 -4.03
CA LEU A 306 7.53 18.05 -4.82
C LEU A 306 7.88 16.75 -4.10
N VAL A 307 9.07 16.66 -3.51
CA VAL A 307 9.61 15.45 -2.87
C VAL A 307 10.27 15.82 -1.53
N GLY A 308 9.94 15.09 -0.47
CA GLY A 308 10.50 15.33 0.85
C GLY A 308 11.99 15.05 0.92
N SER A 309 12.41 13.87 0.48
CA SER A 309 13.81 13.47 0.42
C SER A 309 14.09 12.60 -0.80
N ALA A 310 15.22 12.78 -1.44
CA ALA A 310 15.64 11.98 -2.58
C ALA A 310 17.13 11.64 -2.50
N GLU A 311 17.49 10.44 -2.98
CA GLU A 311 18.87 9.97 -3.10
C GLU A 311 19.10 9.44 -4.51
N ASN A 312 20.01 10.08 -5.29
CA ASN A 312 20.35 9.70 -6.66
C ASN A 312 19.12 9.43 -7.55
N ALA A 313 18.04 10.20 -7.35
CA ALA A 313 16.75 10.02 -8.01
C ALA A 313 16.52 11.10 -9.06
N GLU A 314 15.56 10.89 -9.94
CA GLU A 314 15.26 11.78 -11.06
C GLU A 314 13.80 12.25 -11.01
N ILE A 315 13.57 13.54 -11.32
CA ILE A 315 12.24 14.10 -11.55
C ILE A 315 12.17 14.64 -12.97
N ASN A 316 11.20 14.17 -13.72
CA ASN A 316 10.89 14.65 -15.06
C ASN A 316 9.52 15.34 -15.05
N VAL A 317 9.46 16.52 -15.63
CA VAL A 317 8.22 17.26 -15.84
C VAL A 317 7.86 17.18 -17.33
N GLY A 318 6.64 16.75 -17.62
CA GLY A 318 6.15 16.56 -18.98
C GLY A 318 6.18 17.87 -19.79
N GLU A 319 6.30 17.73 -21.11
CA GLU A 319 6.32 18.89 -22.01
C GLU A 319 5.02 19.71 -21.86
N GLY A 320 5.19 21.02 -21.71
CA GLY A 320 4.07 21.97 -21.53
C GLY A 320 3.42 21.93 -20.13
N VAL A 321 3.93 21.13 -19.20
CA VAL A 321 3.44 21.13 -17.81
C VAL A 321 4.09 22.26 -17.04
N THR A 322 3.27 23.16 -16.49
CA THR A 322 3.72 24.21 -15.59
C THR A 322 3.30 23.89 -14.17
N LEU A 323 4.28 23.71 -13.29
CA LEU A 323 4.03 23.46 -11.88
C LEU A 323 3.89 24.81 -11.16
N THR A 324 2.68 25.16 -10.77
CA THR A 324 2.41 26.33 -9.95
C THR A 324 1.84 25.88 -8.61
N MET A 325 2.53 26.25 -7.53
CA MET A 325 2.11 25.92 -6.17
C MET A 325 2.14 27.19 -5.30
N THR A 326 1.06 27.41 -4.55
CA THR A 326 0.99 28.45 -3.52
C THR A 326 0.71 27.80 -2.17
N GLY A 327 1.38 28.26 -1.13
CA GLY A 327 1.22 27.71 0.22
C GLY A 327 2.50 27.79 1.03
N SER A 328 2.69 26.84 1.94
CA SER A 328 3.84 26.81 2.83
C SER A 328 4.56 25.45 2.81
N VAL A 329 5.90 25.51 2.89
CA VAL A 329 6.75 24.33 3.07
C VAL A 329 7.56 24.56 4.35
N THR A 330 7.33 23.73 5.35
CA THR A 330 7.93 23.86 6.67
C THR A 330 8.70 22.62 7.04
N GLY A 331 10.03 22.72 7.11
CA GLY A 331 10.93 21.66 7.54
C GLY A 331 11.54 21.96 8.90
N SER A 332 11.55 21.00 9.82
CA SER A 332 12.27 21.17 11.09
C SER A 332 13.78 20.96 10.95
N VAL A 333 14.23 20.28 9.89
CA VAL A 333 15.65 20.08 9.54
C VAL A 333 15.96 20.79 8.24
N THR A 334 15.21 20.50 7.17
CA THR A 334 15.38 21.12 5.85
C THR A 334 14.03 21.45 5.22
N ALA A 335 13.97 22.56 4.48
CA ALA A 335 12.83 22.95 3.65
C ALA A 335 13.31 23.43 2.29
N GLY A 336 12.66 23.00 1.21
CA GLY A 336 13.04 23.36 -0.15
C GLY A 336 11.87 23.43 -1.12
N GLY A 337 11.98 24.25 -2.18
CA GLY A 337 10.94 24.41 -3.18
C GLY A 337 10.65 23.16 -4.00
N LEU A 338 11.68 22.36 -4.32
CA LEU A 338 11.54 21.10 -5.04
C LEU A 338 11.75 19.92 -4.10
N PHE A 339 12.91 19.86 -3.46
CA PHE A 339 13.30 18.81 -2.51
C PHE A 339 13.48 19.41 -1.12
N GLY A 340 13.06 18.70 -0.09
CA GLY A 340 13.46 18.99 1.29
C GLY A 340 14.91 18.63 1.52
N SER A 341 15.33 17.46 1.02
CA SER A 341 16.71 16.99 1.04
C SER A 341 17.02 16.22 -0.24
N TYR A 342 18.19 16.47 -0.81
CA TYR A 342 18.68 15.71 -1.96
C TYR A 342 20.12 15.29 -1.71
N THR A 343 20.40 14.00 -1.82
CA THR A 343 21.75 13.45 -1.67
C THR A 343 22.19 12.85 -3.00
N TYR A 344 23.35 13.27 -3.47
CA TYR A 344 23.98 12.73 -4.65
C TYR A 344 25.29 12.03 -4.27
N SER A 345 25.36 10.73 -4.50
CA SER A 345 26.51 9.90 -4.09
C SER A 345 27.23 9.19 -5.24
N LYS A 346 26.75 9.35 -6.49
CA LYS A 346 27.43 8.76 -7.66
C LYS A 346 28.65 9.58 -8.06
N ALA A 347 29.80 8.91 -8.23
CA ALA A 347 31.06 9.52 -8.66
C ALA A 347 31.05 10.03 -10.12
N ASP A 348 30.06 9.63 -10.92
CA ASP A 348 29.90 10.06 -12.30
C ASP A 348 28.93 11.25 -12.34
N SER A 349 29.51 12.43 -12.49
CA SER A 349 28.84 13.73 -12.53
C SER A 349 27.80 13.83 -13.65
N LYS A 350 26.57 13.44 -13.40
CA LYS A 350 25.46 14.05 -14.13
C LYS A 350 25.13 15.35 -13.40
N GLU A 351 25.32 16.48 -14.07
CA GLU A 351 24.87 17.77 -13.56
C GLU A 351 23.36 17.70 -13.31
N PHE A 352 22.94 18.17 -12.16
CA PHE A 352 21.51 18.37 -11.88
C PHE A 352 21.05 19.55 -12.72
N ASP A 353 20.44 19.28 -13.88
CA ASP A 353 19.97 20.29 -14.81
C ASP A 353 18.54 20.72 -14.44
N ILE A 354 18.42 21.91 -13.83
CA ILE A 354 17.12 22.55 -13.53
C ILE A 354 16.66 23.50 -14.64
N SER A 355 17.33 23.49 -15.80
CA SER A 355 17.05 24.46 -16.88
C SER A 355 15.99 23.96 -17.89
N LYS A 356 15.42 22.77 -17.70
CA LYS A 356 14.38 22.23 -18.59
C LYS A 356 13.00 22.30 -17.98
#